data_bf61d674c59f80c2ec95d83692e4aed3
#
_entry.id   bf61d674c59f80c2ec95d83692e4aed3
#
_cell.length_a   1.000
_cell.length_b   1.000
_cell.length_c   1.000
_cell.angle_alpha   90.00
_cell.angle_beta   90.00
_cell.angle_gamma   90.00
#
_symmetry.space_group_name_H-M   'P 1'
#
loop_
_entity.id
_entity.type
_entity.pdbx_description
1 polymer ?
#
loop_
_entity_poly.entity_id
_entity_poly.type
_entity_poly.pdbx_seq_one_letter_code
_entity_poly.pdbx_strand_id
1 'polypeptide(L)'
;MNPMSLSGRRVLVTGASSGIGRATAVMAASLGADIVLTGRREAELAKTVELMERPNAHSVIAGDLKDGSFIDELAAFATKGGKIDGFVHAAGTCSVVPVGVAGSAVLVDSMAVGYNAFMLLMRRLTARASSNDGFSAVAVSSVSASAGWAGGSLYSGCKGAVEAAVRSLAVELAPRRIRVNAVCPAHVRTSLFEKLAEGMDEAAKAALLAKQPLGLIEPEQVASAICFLLSGASSFVTGVSLPVDGGYLAQ
;
A
#
# COMPACT_ATOMS: atom_id res chain seq x y z
N MET A 1 -10.94 -16.96 19.76
CA MET A 1 -11.18 -16.21 18.52
C MET A 1 -9.81 -15.74 18.01
N ASN A 2 -9.47 -15.94 16.75
CA ASN A 2 -8.17 -15.46 16.20
C ASN A 2 -8.23 -13.93 16.01
N PRO A 3 -7.43 -13.12 16.73
CA PRO A 3 -7.46 -11.66 16.61
C PRO A 3 -6.97 -11.14 15.25
N MET A 4 -6.29 -11.98 14.48
CA MET A 4 -5.84 -11.69 13.11
C MET A 4 -6.90 -11.97 12.05
N SER A 5 -8.02 -12.58 12.40
CA SER A 5 -9.09 -12.91 11.46
C SER A 5 -9.66 -11.67 10.78
N LEU A 6 -9.84 -11.76 9.48
CA LEU A 6 -10.50 -10.77 8.64
C LEU A 6 -11.85 -11.28 8.10
N SER A 7 -12.37 -12.36 8.67
CA SER A 7 -13.65 -12.96 8.26
C SER A 7 -14.79 -11.93 8.31
N GLY A 8 -15.55 -11.86 7.22
CA GLY A 8 -16.66 -10.93 7.07
C GLY A 8 -16.25 -9.48 6.80
N ARG A 9 -14.96 -9.21 6.61
CA ARG A 9 -14.47 -7.88 6.24
C ARG A 9 -14.33 -7.76 4.73
N ARG A 10 -14.75 -6.63 4.19
CA ARG A 10 -14.54 -6.22 2.80
C ARG A 10 -13.40 -5.23 2.73
N VAL A 11 -12.37 -5.54 1.94
CA VAL A 11 -11.13 -4.76 1.86
C VAL A 11 -10.79 -4.39 0.42
N LEU A 12 -10.56 -3.11 0.14
CA LEU A 12 -10.01 -2.63 -1.13
C LEU A 12 -8.48 -2.69 -1.09
N VAL A 13 -7.87 -3.29 -2.12
CA VAL A 13 -6.42 -3.32 -2.29
C VAL A 13 -6.04 -2.71 -3.64
N THR A 14 -5.34 -1.57 -3.63
CA THR A 14 -4.76 -1.00 -4.85
C THR A 14 -3.37 -1.57 -5.11
N GLY A 15 -2.94 -1.58 -6.38
CA GLY A 15 -1.66 -2.19 -6.76
C GLY A 15 -1.66 -3.72 -6.62
N ALA A 16 -2.83 -4.35 -6.58
CA ALA A 16 -3.02 -5.78 -6.34
C ALA A 16 -2.50 -6.69 -7.47
N SER A 17 -2.03 -6.14 -8.58
CA SER A 17 -1.55 -6.90 -9.74
C SER A 17 -0.12 -7.48 -9.58
N SER A 18 0.63 -7.12 -8.53
CA SER A 18 2.00 -7.64 -8.30
C SER A 18 2.54 -7.27 -6.91
N GLY A 19 3.68 -7.84 -6.53
CA GLY A 19 4.46 -7.47 -5.35
C GLY A 19 3.65 -7.43 -4.05
N ILE A 20 3.87 -6.39 -3.25
CA ILE A 20 3.24 -6.22 -1.93
C ILE A 20 1.71 -6.23 -2.02
N GLY A 21 1.12 -5.55 -3.02
CA GLY A 21 -0.33 -5.51 -3.18
C GLY A 21 -0.94 -6.88 -3.47
N ARG A 22 -0.30 -7.69 -4.35
CA ARG A 22 -0.69 -9.08 -4.62
C ARG A 22 -0.60 -9.94 -3.36
N ALA A 23 0.57 -9.93 -2.69
CA ALA A 23 0.78 -10.71 -1.48
C ALA A 23 -0.23 -10.34 -0.37
N THR A 24 -0.54 -9.05 -0.24
CA THR A 24 -1.55 -8.57 0.70
C THR A 24 -2.95 -9.09 0.36
N ALA A 25 -3.35 -9.04 -0.92
CA ALA A 25 -4.66 -9.53 -1.34
C ALA A 25 -4.81 -11.04 -1.06
N VAL A 26 -3.80 -11.83 -1.41
CA VAL A 26 -3.76 -13.28 -1.17
C VAL A 26 -3.83 -13.59 0.32
N MET A 27 -2.99 -12.94 1.13
CA MET A 27 -2.96 -13.18 2.59
C MET A 27 -4.25 -12.71 3.28
N ALA A 28 -4.80 -11.56 2.92
CA ALA A 28 -6.05 -11.08 3.51
C ALA A 28 -7.24 -12.01 3.16
N ALA A 29 -7.25 -12.60 1.95
CA ALA A 29 -8.22 -13.61 1.55
C ALA A 29 -8.11 -14.89 2.40
N SER A 30 -6.90 -15.38 2.65
CA SER A 30 -6.67 -16.56 3.52
C SER A 30 -7.07 -16.31 4.99
N LEU A 31 -7.05 -15.05 5.42
CA LEU A 31 -7.56 -14.63 6.73
C LEU A 31 -9.09 -14.40 6.74
N GLY A 32 -9.78 -14.64 5.62
CA GLY A 32 -11.23 -14.65 5.49
C GLY A 32 -11.86 -13.38 4.92
N ALA A 33 -11.08 -12.39 4.45
CA ALA A 33 -11.62 -11.17 3.86
C ALA A 33 -12.16 -11.38 2.45
N ASP A 34 -13.16 -10.60 2.07
CA ASP A 34 -13.59 -10.41 0.69
C ASP A 34 -12.83 -9.21 0.10
N ILE A 35 -12.11 -9.42 -0.99
CA ILE A 35 -11.19 -8.42 -1.53
C ILE A 35 -11.75 -7.78 -2.80
N VAL A 36 -11.66 -6.46 -2.86
CA VAL A 36 -11.79 -5.69 -4.10
C VAL A 36 -10.37 -5.37 -4.58
N LEU A 37 -10.00 -5.91 -5.74
CA LEU A 37 -8.66 -5.75 -6.31
C LEU A 37 -8.67 -4.68 -7.39
N THR A 38 -7.69 -3.77 -7.37
CA THR A 38 -7.50 -2.85 -8.49
C THR A 38 -6.03 -2.68 -8.87
N GLY A 39 -5.83 -2.40 -10.15
CA GLY A 39 -4.56 -2.14 -10.81
C GLY A 39 -4.78 -1.94 -12.29
N ARG A 40 -3.75 -1.56 -13.03
CA ARG A 40 -3.86 -1.26 -14.47
C ARG A 40 -3.94 -2.50 -15.37
N ARG A 41 -3.42 -3.64 -14.90
CA ARG A 41 -3.23 -4.86 -15.71
C ARG A 41 -4.24 -5.91 -15.30
N GLU A 42 -5.33 -6.01 -16.06
CA GLU A 42 -6.43 -6.92 -15.77
C GLU A 42 -5.99 -8.39 -15.71
N ALA A 43 -5.19 -8.84 -16.67
CA ALA A 43 -4.66 -10.21 -16.69
C ALA A 43 -3.82 -10.55 -15.45
N GLU A 44 -3.07 -9.58 -14.91
CA GLU A 44 -2.28 -9.79 -13.70
C GLU A 44 -3.16 -9.77 -12.42
N LEU A 45 -4.28 -9.03 -12.44
CA LEU A 45 -5.28 -9.09 -11.38
C LEU A 45 -5.99 -10.44 -11.38
N ALA A 46 -6.34 -10.98 -12.54
CA ALA A 46 -6.91 -12.34 -12.66
C ALA A 46 -5.98 -13.40 -12.07
N LYS A 47 -4.68 -13.36 -12.40
CA LYS A 47 -3.68 -14.24 -11.79
C LYS A 47 -3.60 -14.08 -10.26
N THR A 48 -3.82 -12.88 -9.74
CA THR A 48 -3.87 -12.69 -8.29
C THR A 48 -5.07 -13.41 -7.69
N VAL A 49 -6.24 -13.32 -8.31
CA VAL A 49 -7.46 -14.02 -7.87
C VAL A 49 -7.29 -15.54 -7.90
N GLU A 50 -6.61 -16.09 -8.90
CA GLU A 50 -6.30 -17.52 -8.99
C GLU A 50 -5.48 -18.06 -7.81
N LEU A 51 -4.66 -17.18 -7.19
CA LEU A 51 -3.86 -17.52 -6.01
C LEU A 51 -4.63 -17.40 -4.68
N MET A 52 -5.85 -16.84 -4.71
CA MET A 52 -6.63 -16.54 -3.51
C MET A 52 -7.58 -17.67 -3.14
N GLU A 53 -7.78 -17.86 -1.84
CA GLU A 53 -8.87 -18.71 -1.35
C GLU A 53 -10.22 -18.06 -1.68
N ARG A 54 -11.25 -18.89 -1.97
CA ARG A 54 -12.61 -18.44 -2.31
C ARG A 54 -12.65 -17.43 -3.48
N PRO A 55 -12.11 -17.77 -4.67
CA PRO A 55 -11.94 -16.82 -5.77
C PRO A 55 -13.24 -16.08 -6.16
N ASN A 56 -14.41 -16.72 -5.99
CA ASN A 56 -15.72 -16.13 -6.31
C ASN A 56 -16.19 -15.08 -5.29
N ALA A 57 -15.53 -14.93 -4.14
CA ALA A 57 -15.83 -13.92 -3.13
C ALA A 57 -15.16 -12.57 -3.41
N HIS A 58 -14.26 -12.53 -4.40
CA HIS A 58 -13.47 -11.34 -4.71
C HIS A 58 -13.98 -10.62 -5.95
N SER A 59 -13.67 -9.34 -6.06
CA SER A 59 -14.11 -8.49 -7.17
C SER A 59 -12.91 -7.75 -7.76
N VAL A 60 -12.89 -7.61 -9.09
CA VAL A 60 -11.79 -6.97 -9.82
C VAL A 60 -12.31 -5.79 -10.62
N ILE A 61 -11.59 -4.68 -10.57
CA ILE A 61 -11.79 -3.54 -11.46
C ILE A 61 -10.43 -3.00 -11.89
N ALA A 62 -10.16 -3.00 -13.19
CA ALA A 62 -8.91 -2.49 -13.75
C ALA A 62 -9.05 -1.01 -14.13
N GLY A 63 -7.99 -0.20 -13.83
CA GLY A 63 -7.95 1.21 -14.22
C GLY A 63 -6.72 1.93 -13.71
N ASP A 64 -6.57 3.19 -14.08
CA ASP A 64 -5.44 4.04 -13.70
C ASP A 64 -5.83 5.02 -12.60
N LEU A 65 -5.15 4.95 -11.47
CA LEU A 65 -5.35 5.84 -10.33
C LEU A 65 -4.89 7.29 -10.58
N LYS A 66 -4.31 7.60 -11.73
CA LYS A 66 -4.08 8.97 -12.18
C LYS A 66 -5.36 9.63 -12.70
N ASP A 67 -6.34 8.83 -13.11
CA ASP A 67 -7.63 9.32 -13.56
C ASP A 67 -8.58 9.51 -12.38
N GLY A 68 -8.98 10.77 -12.15
CA GLY A 68 -9.92 11.12 -11.08
C GLY A 68 -11.30 10.49 -11.27
N SER A 69 -11.75 10.30 -12.52
CA SER A 69 -13.03 9.64 -12.80
C SER A 69 -13.00 8.16 -12.44
N PHE A 70 -11.86 7.50 -12.69
CA PHE A 70 -11.67 6.11 -12.25
C PHE A 70 -11.62 5.97 -10.73
N ILE A 71 -11.08 6.94 -10.00
CA ILE A 71 -11.09 6.93 -8.52
C ILE A 71 -12.54 6.95 -7.99
N ASP A 72 -13.41 7.73 -8.60
CA ASP A 72 -14.83 7.79 -8.22
C ASP A 72 -15.56 6.47 -8.57
N GLU A 73 -15.30 5.92 -9.74
CA GLU A 73 -15.80 4.62 -10.17
C GLU A 73 -15.33 3.49 -9.25
N LEU A 74 -14.03 3.46 -8.91
CA LEU A 74 -13.44 2.47 -8.00
C LEU A 74 -14.09 2.53 -6.61
N ALA A 75 -14.30 3.72 -6.06
CA ALA A 75 -14.93 3.86 -4.76
C ALA A 75 -16.40 3.38 -4.78
N ALA A 76 -17.15 3.70 -5.83
CA ALA A 76 -18.51 3.22 -6.03
C ALA A 76 -18.55 1.69 -6.21
N PHE A 77 -17.63 1.13 -7.00
CA PHE A 77 -17.51 -0.31 -7.21
C PHE A 77 -17.16 -1.05 -5.90
N ALA A 78 -16.21 -0.52 -5.11
CA ALA A 78 -15.79 -1.12 -3.86
C ALA A 78 -16.95 -1.19 -2.83
N THR A 79 -17.89 -0.27 -2.89
CA THR A 79 -19.02 -0.18 -1.95
C THR A 79 -20.33 -0.76 -2.50
N LYS A 80 -20.38 -1.21 -3.76
CA LYS A 80 -21.60 -1.74 -4.41
C LYS A 80 -22.21 -2.95 -3.68
N GLY A 81 -21.38 -3.79 -3.05
CA GLY A 81 -21.81 -4.97 -2.28
C GLY A 81 -22.02 -4.71 -0.79
N GLY A 82 -21.96 -3.46 -0.34
CA GLY A 82 -22.02 -3.08 1.06
C GLY A 82 -20.88 -2.16 1.48
N LYS A 83 -20.92 -1.70 2.71
CA LYS A 83 -19.86 -0.86 3.26
C LYS A 83 -18.54 -1.61 3.33
N ILE A 84 -17.45 -0.85 3.18
CA ILE A 84 -16.09 -1.38 3.24
C ILE A 84 -15.54 -1.29 4.67
N ASP A 85 -14.69 -2.25 5.04
CA ASP A 85 -14.10 -2.37 6.39
C ASP A 85 -12.59 -2.07 6.38
N GLY A 86 -11.97 -2.07 5.20
CA GLY A 86 -10.54 -1.82 5.09
C GLY A 86 -10.11 -1.31 3.72
N PHE A 87 -8.97 -0.64 3.73
CA PHE A 87 -8.32 -0.12 2.53
C PHE A 87 -6.81 -0.28 2.61
N VAL A 88 -6.21 -0.86 1.57
CA VAL A 88 -4.75 -0.96 1.43
C VAL A 88 -4.32 -0.20 0.18
N HIS A 89 -3.53 0.84 0.37
CA HIS A 89 -2.94 1.58 -0.73
C HIS A 89 -1.51 1.11 -0.98
N ALA A 90 -1.38 0.08 -1.85
CA ALA A 90 -0.10 -0.46 -2.26
C ALA A 90 0.31 -0.02 -3.69
N ALA A 91 -0.54 0.73 -4.38
CA ALA A 91 -0.19 1.32 -5.66
C ALA A 91 0.85 2.43 -5.47
N GLY A 92 1.87 2.41 -6.31
CA GLY A 92 2.93 3.42 -6.28
C GLY A 92 3.91 3.22 -7.42
N THR A 93 4.68 4.26 -7.67
CA THR A 93 5.81 4.26 -8.61
C THR A 93 7.05 4.75 -7.88
N CYS A 94 8.21 4.28 -8.29
CA CYS A 94 9.49 4.81 -7.83
C CYS A 94 10.19 5.46 -9.02
N SER A 95 10.38 6.76 -8.94
CA SER A 95 11.14 7.53 -9.92
C SER A 95 12.48 7.93 -9.32
N VAL A 96 13.55 7.48 -9.95
CA VAL A 96 14.92 7.87 -9.61
C VAL A 96 15.32 9.01 -10.53
N VAL A 97 15.27 10.25 -10.03
CA VAL A 97 15.51 11.44 -10.86
C VAL A 97 16.38 12.43 -10.07
N PRO A 98 17.60 12.71 -10.56
CA PRO A 98 18.42 13.78 -9.99
C PRO A 98 17.68 15.13 -10.01
N VAL A 99 17.77 15.91 -8.91
CA VAL A 99 17.01 17.15 -8.76
C VAL A 99 17.27 18.16 -9.90
N GLY A 100 18.48 18.19 -10.46
CA GLY A 100 18.84 19.11 -11.53
C GLY A 100 18.12 18.88 -12.87
N VAL A 101 17.48 17.71 -13.05
CA VAL A 101 16.73 17.36 -14.28
C VAL A 101 15.25 17.06 -13.98
N ALA A 102 14.81 17.28 -12.75
CA ALA A 102 13.43 17.05 -12.33
C ALA A 102 12.52 18.20 -12.80
N GLY A 103 11.84 17.99 -13.93
CA GLY A 103 10.86 18.93 -14.47
C GLY A 103 9.51 18.85 -13.74
N SER A 104 8.65 19.88 -13.94
CA SER A 104 7.33 19.99 -13.30
C SER A 104 6.42 18.79 -13.57
N ALA A 105 6.46 18.23 -14.79
CA ALA A 105 5.65 17.06 -15.14
C ALA A 105 6.01 15.83 -14.29
N VAL A 106 7.31 15.60 -14.04
CA VAL A 106 7.79 14.47 -13.22
C VAL A 106 7.40 14.67 -11.76
N LEU A 107 7.45 15.91 -11.25
CA LEU A 107 6.96 16.27 -9.91
C LEU A 107 5.48 15.92 -9.72
N VAL A 108 4.63 16.37 -10.64
CA VAL A 108 3.19 16.09 -10.62
C VAL A 108 2.94 14.57 -10.70
N ASP A 109 3.63 13.89 -11.60
CA ASP A 109 3.45 12.45 -11.81
C ASP A 109 3.87 11.61 -10.60
N SER A 110 4.94 12.02 -9.90
CA SER A 110 5.43 11.32 -8.71
C SER A 110 4.43 11.30 -7.56
N MET A 111 3.63 12.37 -7.44
CA MET A 111 2.60 12.50 -6.40
C MET A 111 1.27 11.87 -6.77
N ALA A 112 0.97 11.73 -8.08
CA ALA A 112 -0.36 11.40 -8.57
C ALA A 112 -0.89 10.06 -8.02
N VAL A 113 -0.12 8.99 -8.13
CA VAL A 113 -0.54 7.65 -7.70
C VAL A 113 -0.29 7.44 -6.21
N GLY A 114 0.88 7.88 -5.69
CA GLY A 114 1.28 7.56 -4.33
C GLY A 114 0.51 8.36 -3.27
N TYR A 115 0.32 9.66 -3.49
CA TYR A 115 -0.29 10.55 -2.52
C TYR A 115 -1.70 11.01 -2.93
N ASN A 116 -1.86 11.58 -4.13
CA ASN A 116 -3.14 12.18 -4.51
C ASN A 116 -4.26 11.12 -4.57
N ALA A 117 -3.98 9.96 -5.20
CA ALA A 117 -4.93 8.86 -5.26
C ALA A 117 -5.27 8.31 -3.87
N PHE A 118 -4.28 8.19 -2.97
CA PHE A 118 -4.52 7.81 -1.58
C PHE A 118 -5.51 8.77 -0.91
N MET A 119 -5.27 10.09 -0.99
CA MET A 119 -6.14 11.09 -0.37
C MET A 119 -7.55 11.12 -0.96
N LEU A 120 -7.67 11.01 -2.29
CA LEU A 120 -8.96 10.96 -2.96
C LEU A 120 -9.76 9.72 -2.58
N LEU A 121 -9.12 8.55 -2.51
CA LEU A 121 -9.75 7.31 -2.04
C LEU A 121 -10.13 7.41 -0.56
N MET A 122 -9.26 7.92 0.31
CA MET A 122 -9.60 8.14 1.73
C MET A 122 -10.84 9.02 1.86
N ARG A 123 -10.93 10.14 1.13
CA ARG A 123 -12.13 11.00 1.10
C ARG A 123 -13.39 10.24 0.75
N ARG A 124 -13.37 9.35 -0.27
CA ARG A 124 -14.54 8.60 -0.73
C ARG A 124 -14.89 7.45 0.22
N LEU A 125 -13.88 6.69 0.65
CA LEU A 125 -14.07 5.47 1.43
C LEU A 125 -14.39 5.75 2.90
N THR A 126 -13.99 6.89 3.46
CA THR A 126 -14.31 7.24 4.86
C THR A 126 -15.67 7.94 5.02
N ALA A 127 -16.40 8.21 3.94
CA ALA A 127 -17.77 8.71 4.03
C ALA A 127 -18.67 7.70 4.78
N ARG A 128 -19.61 8.20 5.60
CA ARG A 128 -20.51 7.35 6.40
C ARG A 128 -21.33 6.35 5.58
N ALA A 129 -21.62 6.69 4.32
CA ALA A 129 -22.30 5.79 3.38
C ALA A 129 -21.39 4.67 2.89
N SER A 130 -20.06 4.89 2.88
CA SER A 130 -19.07 4.00 2.25
C SER A 130 -18.40 3.04 3.22
N SER A 131 -18.19 3.41 4.48
CA SER A 131 -17.46 2.57 5.46
C SER A 131 -18.20 2.37 6.76
N ASN A 132 -17.90 1.25 7.42
CA ASN A 132 -18.28 0.96 8.79
C ASN A 132 -17.42 1.75 9.80
N ASP A 133 -17.93 1.97 11.01
CA ASP A 133 -17.10 2.41 12.12
C ASP A 133 -16.09 1.29 12.45
N GLY A 134 -14.85 1.66 12.78
CA GLY A 134 -13.76 0.69 12.93
C GLY A 134 -13.05 0.30 11.63
N PHE A 135 -13.34 0.98 10.50
CA PHE A 135 -12.59 0.85 9.24
C PHE A 135 -11.09 1.02 9.47
N SER A 136 -10.26 0.26 8.74
CA SER A 136 -8.80 0.36 8.83
C SER A 136 -8.17 0.63 7.48
N ALA A 137 -7.43 1.74 7.36
CA ALA A 137 -6.63 2.08 6.19
C ALA A 137 -5.13 1.82 6.46
N VAL A 138 -4.45 1.21 5.49
CA VAL A 138 -3.01 0.99 5.53
C VAL A 138 -2.39 1.46 4.21
N ALA A 139 -1.48 2.43 4.29
CA ALA A 139 -0.70 2.89 3.15
C ALA A 139 0.67 2.22 3.11
N VAL A 140 1.13 1.81 1.94
CA VAL A 140 2.51 1.36 1.74
C VAL A 140 3.39 2.58 1.48
N SER A 141 4.10 3.02 2.53
CA SER A 141 5.14 4.04 2.47
C SER A 141 6.49 3.42 2.08
N SER A 142 7.58 3.88 2.65
CA SER A 142 8.94 3.37 2.45
C SER A 142 9.86 3.93 3.52
N VAL A 143 10.94 3.24 3.84
CA VAL A 143 12.07 3.80 4.61
C VAL A 143 12.63 5.09 3.98
N SER A 144 12.41 5.29 2.68
CA SER A 144 12.80 6.51 1.97
C SER A 144 12.10 7.78 2.47
N ALA A 145 11.00 7.67 3.23
CA ALA A 145 10.40 8.81 3.91
C ALA A 145 11.28 9.33 5.05
N SER A 146 12.15 8.50 5.62
CA SER A 146 13.02 8.80 6.77
C SER A 146 14.51 8.73 6.44
N ALA A 147 14.91 7.99 5.41
CA ALA A 147 16.29 7.83 4.96
C ALA A 147 16.49 8.40 3.55
N GLY A 148 17.46 9.30 3.38
CA GLY A 148 17.77 9.91 2.09
C GLY A 148 18.68 9.05 1.23
N TRP A 149 18.52 9.17 -0.10
CA TRP A 149 19.40 8.56 -1.09
C TRP A 149 19.43 9.41 -2.39
N ALA A 150 20.52 9.32 -3.14
CA ALA A 150 20.74 10.13 -4.32
C ALA A 150 19.71 9.82 -5.42
N GLY A 151 19.07 10.87 -5.97
CA GLY A 151 18.00 10.75 -6.97
C GLY A 151 16.62 10.37 -6.41
N GLY A 152 16.51 10.15 -5.10
CA GLY A 152 15.27 9.71 -4.45
C GLY A 152 14.34 10.81 -3.97
N SER A 153 14.69 12.10 -4.14
CA SER A 153 13.99 13.22 -3.51
C SER A 153 12.48 13.26 -3.81
N LEU A 154 12.07 12.98 -5.05
CA LEU A 154 10.65 12.96 -5.43
C LEU A 154 9.89 11.80 -4.79
N TYR A 155 10.48 10.61 -4.83
CA TYR A 155 9.92 9.43 -4.20
C TYR A 155 9.83 9.58 -2.68
N SER A 156 10.91 10.03 -2.04
CA SER A 156 10.96 10.30 -0.60
C SER A 156 9.95 11.35 -0.19
N GLY A 157 9.82 12.44 -0.97
CA GLY A 157 8.81 13.48 -0.75
C GLY A 157 7.38 12.93 -0.81
N CYS A 158 7.09 12.11 -1.81
CA CYS A 158 5.78 11.44 -1.93
C CYS A 158 5.49 10.54 -0.72
N LYS A 159 6.45 9.69 -0.31
CA LYS A 159 6.27 8.78 0.83
C LYS A 159 6.20 9.52 2.17
N GLY A 160 6.97 10.60 2.34
CA GLY A 160 6.87 11.49 3.49
C GLY A 160 5.51 12.20 3.57
N ALA A 161 4.96 12.64 2.43
CA ALA A 161 3.61 13.22 2.38
C ALA A 161 2.53 12.21 2.81
N VAL A 162 2.63 10.94 2.38
CA VAL A 162 1.73 9.88 2.81
C VAL A 162 1.78 9.68 4.33
N GLU A 163 2.98 9.62 4.92
CA GLU A 163 3.13 9.44 6.38
C GLU A 163 2.60 10.64 7.18
N ALA A 164 2.81 11.86 6.68
CA ALA A 164 2.24 13.05 7.30
C ALA A 164 0.70 13.03 7.26
N ALA A 165 0.12 12.65 6.12
CA ALA A 165 -1.32 12.50 5.98
C ALA A 165 -1.88 11.39 6.89
N VAL A 166 -1.19 10.25 7.02
CA VAL A 166 -1.58 9.15 7.92
C VAL A 166 -1.74 9.65 9.35
N ARG A 167 -0.78 10.44 9.88
CA ARG A 167 -0.87 11.00 11.24
C ARG A 167 -2.08 11.93 11.41
N SER A 168 -2.33 12.79 10.45
CA SER A 168 -3.45 13.75 10.49
C SER A 168 -4.81 13.04 10.40
N LEU A 169 -4.94 12.09 9.43
CA LEU A 169 -6.15 11.31 9.23
C LEU A 169 -6.47 10.41 10.44
N ALA A 170 -5.45 9.86 11.10
CA ALA A 170 -5.63 9.06 12.31
C ALA A 170 -6.33 9.85 13.42
N VAL A 171 -5.95 11.11 13.62
CA VAL A 171 -6.57 12.00 14.62
C VAL A 171 -7.97 12.43 14.16
N GLU A 172 -8.13 12.86 12.91
CA GLU A 172 -9.39 13.33 12.35
C GLU A 172 -10.49 12.27 12.38
N LEU A 173 -10.14 11.02 12.09
CA LEU A 173 -11.11 9.93 11.92
C LEU A 173 -11.30 9.07 13.17
N ALA A 174 -10.54 9.32 14.25
CA ALA A 174 -10.62 8.62 15.53
C ALA A 174 -12.02 8.59 16.16
N PRO A 175 -12.87 9.66 16.08
CA PRO A 175 -14.23 9.61 16.62
C PRO A 175 -15.10 8.50 16.03
N ARG A 176 -14.78 8.00 14.82
CA ARG A 176 -15.42 6.85 14.19
C ARG A 176 -14.66 5.53 14.43
N ARG A 177 -13.68 5.52 15.32
CA ARG A 177 -12.76 4.39 15.51
C ARG A 177 -12.06 3.93 14.21
N ILE A 178 -11.98 4.82 13.23
CA ILE A 178 -11.24 4.57 12.00
C ILE A 178 -9.75 4.69 12.29
N ARG A 179 -8.99 3.67 11.90
CA ARG A 179 -7.55 3.62 12.07
C ARG A 179 -6.86 3.85 10.72
N VAL A 180 -5.83 4.67 10.73
CA VAL A 180 -5.03 4.97 9.53
C VAL A 180 -3.55 4.80 9.88
N ASN A 181 -2.87 3.90 9.18
CA ASN A 181 -1.47 3.57 9.43
C ASN A 181 -0.69 3.48 8.12
N ALA A 182 0.64 3.49 8.22
CA ALA A 182 1.53 3.16 7.13
C ALA A 182 2.42 1.97 7.50
N VAL A 183 2.84 1.20 6.50
CA VAL A 183 3.99 0.30 6.58
C VAL A 183 5.13 0.91 5.77
N CYS A 184 6.36 0.79 6.26
CA CYS A 184 7.54 1.41 5.67
C CYS A 184 8.57 0.32 5.32
N PRO A 185 8.40 -0.37 4.16
CA PRO A 185 9.35 -1.36 3.73
C PRO A 185 10.66 -0.70 3.27
N ALA A 186 11.76 -1.44 3.38
CA ALA A 186 12.99 -1.16 2.66
C ALA A 186 12.99 -1.87 1.30
N HIS A 187 14.04 -2.62 0.95
CA HIS A 187 14.09 -3.35 -0.32
C HIS A 187 13.29 -4.65 -0.21
N VAL A 188 12.28 -4.78 -1.07
CA VAL A 188 11.38 -5.94 -1.13
C VAL A 188 11.54 -6.61 -2.50
N ARG A 189 11.61 -7.94 -2.56
CA ARG A 189 11.73 -8.72 -3.79
C ARG A 189 10.48 -8.56 -4.65
N THR A 190 10.48 -7.55 -5.50
CA THR A 190 9.39 -7.17 -6.40
C THR A 190 9.95 -6.72 -7.74
N SER A 191 9.12 -6.69 -8.76
CA SER A 191 9.51 -6.12 -10.06
C SER A 191 9.97 -4.65 -9.98
N LEU A 192 9.57 -3.93 -8.94
CA LEU A 192 10.06 -2.57 -8.69
C LEU A 192 11.54 -2.59 -8.24
N PHE A 193 11.88 -3.51 -7.33
CA PHE A 193 13.26 -3.70 -6.88
C PHE A 193 14.15 -4.26 -7.99
N GLU A 194 13.65 -5.22 -8.77
CA GLU A 194 14.37 -5.78 -9.92
C GLU A 194 14.77 -4.68 -10.91
N LYS A 195 13.83 -3.79 -11.26
CA LYS A 195 14.12 -2.63 -12.11
C LYS A 195 15.11 -1.65 -11.48
N LEU A 196 15.06 -1.43 -10.17
CA LEU A 196 16.03 -0.58 -9.47
C LEU A 196 17.44 -1.19 -9.49
N ALA A 197 17.52 -2.51 -9.34
CA ALA A 197 18.77 -3.27 -9.36
C ALA A 197 19.30 -3.56 -10.78
N GLU A 198 18.49 -3.30 -11.81
CA GLU A 198 18.87 -3.47 -13.20
C GLU A 198 20.05 -2.54 -13.54
N GLY A 199 21.12 -3.12 -14.06
CA GLY A 199 22.36 -2.39 -14.35
C GLY A 199 23.31 -2.16 -13.18
N MET A 200 22.97 -2.58 -11.96
CA MET A 200 23.91 -2.62 -10.84
C MET A 200 24.83 -3.84 -10.94
N ASP A 201 26.12 -3.65 -10.67
CA ASP A 201 27.03 -4.77 -10.48
C ASP A 201 26.77 -5.48 -9.13
N GLU A 202 27.39 -6.66 -8.95
CA GLU A 202 27.17 -7.47 -7.74
C GLU A 202 27.67 -6.78 -6.45
N ALA A 203 28.71 -5.97 -6.54
CA ALA A 203 29.23 -5.23 -5.39
C ALA A 203 28.23 -4.13 -4.95
N ALA A 204 27.64 -3.41 -5.90
CA ALA A 204 26.61 -2.39 -5.62
C ALA A 204 25.34 -3.03 -5.04
N LYS A 205 24.90 -4.17 -5.60
CA LYS A 205 23.77 -4.93 -5.03
C LYS A 205 24.05 -5.41 -3.62
N ALA A 206 25.23 -5.98 -3.37
CA ALA A 206 25.65 -6.43 -2.04
C ALA A 206 25.68 -5.27 -1.04
N ALA A 207 26.24 -4.12 -1.42
CA ALA A 207 26.27 -2.91 -0.58
C ALA A 207 24.87 -2.37 -0.27
N LEU A 208 23.94 -2.45 -1.23
CA LEU A 208 22.54 -2.07 -1.04
C LEU A 208 21.86 -2.98 -0.04
N LEU A 209 22.04 -4.30 -0.17
CA LEU A 209 21.41 -5.30 0.69
C LEU A 209 22.06 -5.37 2.09
N ALA A 210 23.34 -5.02 2.22
CA ALA A 210 24.01 -4.95 3.52
C ALA A 210 23.36 -3.95 4.51
N LYS A 211 22.60 -2.99 3.99
CA LYS A 211 21.77 -2.09 4.82
C LYS A 211 20.54 -2.76 5.44
N GLN A 212 20.25 -4.01 5.10
CA GLN A 212 19.17 -4.80 5.68
C GLN A 212 19.74 -6.04 6.37
N PRO A 213 20.09 -5.96 7.66
CA PRO A 213 20.71 -7.07 8.39
C PRO A 213 19.96 -8.40 8.30
N LEU A 214 18.61 -8.36 8.18
CA LEU A 214 17.79 -9.56 8.01
C LEU A 214 17.68 -10.03 6.55
N GLY A 215 18.34 -9.35 5.60
CA GLY A 215 18.32 -9.70 4.19
C GLY A 215 17.16 -9.07 3.41
N LEU A 216 17.04 -9.48 2.13
CA LEU A 216 16.00 -8.99 1.24
C LEU A 216 14.62 -9.47 1.69
N ILE A 217 13.68 -8.54 1.80
CA ILE A 217 12.33 -8.79 2.30
C ILE A 217 11.50 -9.44 1.19
N GLU A 218 10.72 -10.46 1.53
CA GLU A 218 9.69 -11.01 0.64
C GLU A 218 8.38 -10.22 0.79
N PRO A 219 7.57 -10.08 -0.29
CA PRO A 219 6.29 -9.37 -0.24
C PRO A 219 5.35 -9.84 0.87
N GLU A 220 5.37 -11.14 1.20
CA GLU A 220 4.54 -11.78 2.23
C GLU A 220 4.86 -11.27 3.64
N GLN A 221 6.11 -10.89 3.90
CA GLN A 221 6.50 -10.32 5.19
C GLN A 221 5.91 -8.93 5.39
N VAL A 222 5.84 -8.13 4.33
CA VAL A 222 5.14 -6.83 4.35
C VAL A 222 3.62 -7.04 4.46
N ALA A 223 3.07 -8.01 3.72
CA ALA A 223 1.66 -8.35 3.77
C ALA A 223 1.21 -8.78 5.17
N SER A 224 2.04 -9.50 5.92
CA SER A 224 1.78 -9.89 7.31
C SER A 224 1.57 -8.67 8.22
N ALA A 225 2.44 -7.66 8.11
CA ALA A 225 2.31 -6.41 8.86
C ALA A 225 1.05 -5.62 8.45
N ILE A 226 0.73 -5.59 7.15
CA ILE A 226 -0.50 -4.96 6.64
C ILE A 226 -1.73 -5.67 7.20
N CYS A 227 -1.79 -7.00 7.15
CA CYS A 227 -2.91 -7.78 7.69
C CYS A 227 -3.07 -7.62 9.22
N PHE A 228 -1.95 -7.52 9.96
CA PHE A 228 -1.99 -7.14 11.38
C PHE A 228 -2.67 -5.78 11.56
N LEU A 229 -2.26 -4.76 10.81
CA LEU A 229 -2.84 -3.41 10.91
C LEU A 229 -4.30 -3.37 10.44
N LEU A 230 -4.75 -4.23 9.54
CA LEU A 230 -6.15 -4.37 9.15
C LEU A 230 -6.98 -5.06 10.24
N SER A 231 -6.40 -5.95 11.02
CA SER A 231 -7.12 -6.86 11.93
C SER A 231 -7.52 -6.22 13.26
N GLY A 232 -8.28 -6.97 14.05
CA GLY A 232 -8.63 -6.62 15.44
C GLY A 232 -7.44 -6.61 16.40
N ALA A 233 -6.34 -7.33 16.06
CA ALA A 233 -5.13 -7.38 16.87
C ALA A 233 -4.46 -6.00 17.03
N SER A 234 -4.72 -5.07 16.11
CA SER A 234 -4.17 -3.70 16.11
C SER A 234 -5.21 -2.63 16.48
N SER A 235 -6.26 -2.98 17.22
CA SER A 235 -7.41 -2.09 17.49
C SER A 235 -7.07 -0.76 18.16
N PHE A 236 -5.91 -0.65 18.81
CA PHE A 236 -5.38 0.58 19.43
C PHE A 236 -4.12 1.12 18.70
N VAL A 237 -3.86 0.66 17.48
CA VAL A 237 -2.75 1.15 16.66
C VAL A 237 -3.28 2.04 15.54
N THR A 238 -3.02 3.34 15.63
CA THR A 238 -3.38 4.33 14.59
C THR A 238 -2.34 5.44 14.51
N GLY A 239 -2.12 6.02 13.34
CA GLY A 239 -1.15 7.09 13.09
C GLY A 239 0.32 6.62 13.04
N VAL A 240 0.57 5.30 13.04
CA VAL A 240 1.93 4.76 13.03
C VAL A 240 2.46 4.61 11.60
N SER A 241 3.75 4.89 11.43
CA SER A 241 4.58 4.47 10.31
C SER A 241 5.42 3.27 10.77
N LEU A 242 4.98 2.05 10.46
CA LEU A 242 5.58 0.80 10.95
C LEU A 242 6.70 0.34 10.02
N PRO A 243 7.99 0.39 10.41
CA PRO A 243 9.07 -0.17 9.61
C PRO A 243 8.92 -1.68 9.45
N VAL A 244 9.08 -2.16 8.21
CA VAL A 244 9.19 -3.57 7.84
C VAL A 244 10.42 -3.64 6.94
N ASP A 245 11.58 -3.40 7.53
CA ASP A 245 12.76 -2.96 6.81
C ASP A 245 14.02 -3.83 7.02
N GLY A 246 13.89 -4.92 7.75
CA GLY A 246 14.99 -5.82 8.03
C GLY A 246 16.13 -5.18 8.84
N GLY A 247 15.83 -4.08 9.57
CA GLY A 247 16.81 -3.33 10.38
C GLY A 247 17.50 -2.19 9.62
N TYR A 248 16.98 -1.80 8.45
CA TYR A 248 17.55 -0.73 7.63
C TYR A 248 17.65 0.61 8.38
N LEU A 249 16.63 1.00 9.14
CA LEU A 249 16.59 2.25 9.89
C LEU A 249 17.19 2.16 11.30
N ALA A 250 17.67 1.00 11.71
CA ALA A 250 18.25 0.79 13.04
C ALA A 250 19.77 1.10 13.09
N GLN A 251 20.37 1.56 11.97
CA GLN A 251 21.81 1.83 11.83
C GLN A 251 22.07 3.32 11.62
#